data_cad25cdd0c30fa7ec834b62903125e8a
#
_entry.id   cad25cdd0c30fa7ec834b62903125e8a
#
_cell.length_a   1.000
_cell.length_b   1.000
_cell.length_c   1.000
_cell.angle_alpha   90.00
_cell.angle_beta   90.00
_cell.angle_gamma   90.00
#
_symmetry.space_group_name_H-M   'P 1'
#
loop_
_entity.id
_entity.type
_entity.pdbx_description
1 polymer ?
#
loop_
_entity_poly.entity_id
_entity_poly.type
_entity_poly.pdbx_seq_one_letter_code
_entity_poly.pdbx_strand_id
1 'polypeptide(L)'
;MRTEINGKTGILGIIGGNIETSLSPFLHNALLKYYSLNERYLPFQISINQLQIVIEWMKALNVKEMNVTAPFKEKTFDFMDSTDESAFRVGAMNTIVNKNGFLSGYNTDLIGFKRSLIEGDSNFEIDGKNAVVLGAGGAARAVVYVLCQEGIKEISIFNRTLQRAEKIKQEYQVFFPDCHIRIFPIENGCLQKKINRTDVLINATPIGSHPNIEINPLPDNIQLNQHLLAYDLIYFPEKTYFLKQAEKAGAKTINGNHMLVYQAVESFYLWTGIQPDKKIVKKLIYTLDHQNKSKD
;
A
#
# COMPACT_ATOMS: atom_id res chain seq x y z
N MET A 1 2.45 32.32 -2.66
CA MET A 1 3.89 32.57 -2.46
C MET A 1 4.64 31.25 -2.57
N ARG A 2 5.80 31.22 -3.22
CA ARG A 2 6.70 30.06 -3.08
C ARG A 2 7.24 30.08 -1.67
N THR A 3 6.96 29.03 -0.87
CA THR A 3 7.66 28.87 0.42
C THR A 3 9.13 28.57 0.11
N GLU A 4 9.99 29.58 0.22
CA GLU A 4 11.42 29.40 0.05
C GLU A 4 12.00 28.62 1.22
N ILE A 5 12.99 27.78 0.96
CA ILE A 5 13.71 27.04 2.01
C ILE A 5 14.45 28.05 2.88
N ASN A 6 14.26 27.97 4.18
CA ASN A 6 14.90 28.83 5.19
C ASN A 6 15.19 28.06 6.46
N GLY A 7 15.78 28.68 7.48
CA GLY A 7 16.17 28.03 8.73
C GLY A 7 15.01 27.44 9.57
N LYS A 8 13.76 27.66 9.16
CA LYS A 8 12.57 27.10 9.81
C LYS A 8 11.91 25.98 8.98
N THR A 9 12.48 25.63 7.81
CA THR A 9 11.91 24.61 6.95
C THR A 9 12.04 23.22 7.58
N GLY A 10 10.91 22.57 7.83
CA GLY A 10 10.87 21.21 8.38
C GLY A 10 11.16 20.14 7.32
N ILE A 11 11.64 19.00 7.76
CA ILE A 11 11.92 17.83 6.92
C ILE A 11 10.90 16.74 7.22
N LEU A 12 10.30 16.21 6.17
CA LEU A 12 9.48 15.01 6.12
C LEU A 12 10.08 14.07 5.09
N GLY A 13 9.68 12.81 5.08
CA GLY A 13 10.20 11.95 4.02
C GLY A 13 9.64 10.54 3.93
N ILE A 14 10.26 9.75 3.06
CA ILE A 14 10.03 8.31 2.93
C ILE A 14 11.35 7.57 2.99
N ILE A 15 11.39 6.50 3.77
CA ILE A 15 12.49 5.51 3.76
C ILE A 15 12.05 4.24 3.05
N GLY A 16 12.93 3.69 2.23
CA GLY A 16 12.70 2.46 1.49
C GLY A 16 13.96 1.88 0.88
N GLY A 17 13.89 0.62 0.45
CA GLY A 17 15.01 -0.07 -0.20
C GLY A 17 15.17 0.29 -1.69
N ASN A 18 14.07 0.53 -2.37
CA ASN A 18 14.02 1.02 -3.76
C ASN A 18 12.88 2.03 -3.87
N ILE A 19 13.19 3.30 -3.92
CA ILE A 19 12.24 4.42 -3.88
C ILE A 19 12.42 5.44 -5.00
N GLU A 20 13.30 5.16 -5.97
CA GLU A 20 13.57 6.08 -7.10
C GLU A 20 12.31 6.44 -7.88
N THR A 21 11.39 5.49 -8.02
CA THR A 21 10.13 5.68 -8.73
C THR A 21 8.95 6.04 -7.81
N SER A 22 9.22 6.31 -6.52
CA SER A 22 8.16 6.64 -5.57
C SER A 22 7.50 7.98 -5.90
N LEU A 23 6.16 7.97 -5.99
CA LEU A 23 5.35 9.17 -6.20
C LEU A 23 4.97 9.86 -4.88
N SER A 24 5.34 9.31 -3.72
CA SER A 24 5.08 9.94 -2.41
C SER A 24 5.67 11.35 -2.30
N PRO A 25 6.92 11.64 -2.76
CA PRO A 25 7.45 12.99 -2.75
C PRO A 25 6.62 13.98 -3.57
N PHE A 26 6.09 13.56 -4.72
CA PHE A 26 5.20 14.38 -5.54
C PHE A 26 3.90 14.70 -4.79
N LEU A 27 3.24 13.70 -4.23
CA LEU A 27 1.96 13.84 -3.52
C LEU A 27 2.08 14.73 -2.30
N HIS A 28 3.02 14.43 -1.40
CA HIS A 28 3.18 15.17 -0.16
C HIS A 28 3.65 16.61 -0.39
N ASN A 29 4.59 16.86 -1.31
CA ASN A 29 4.99 18.23 -1.63
C ASN A 29 3.86 19.03 -2.32
N ALA A 30 2.97 18.39 -3.07
CA ALA A 30 1.78 19.04 -3.61
C ALA A 30 0.80 19.45 -2.49
N LEU A 31 0.57 18.59 -1.49
CA LEU A 31 -0.24 18.89 -0.30
C LEU A 31 0.39 20.02 0.53
N LEU A 32 1.69 19.91 0.86
CA LEU A 32 2.43 20.93 1.59
C LEU A 32 2.33 22.31 0.92
N LYS A 33 2.49 22.33 -0.41
CA LYS A 33 2.35 23.57 -1.20
C LYS A 33 0.93 24.12 -1.16
N TYR A 34 -0.09 23.25 -1.29
CA TYR A 34 -1.50 23.65 -1.30
C TYR A 34 -1.91 24.31 0.01
N TYR A 35 -1.45 23.78 1.15
CA TYR A 35 -1.72 24.32 2.48
C TYR A 35 -0.68 25.33 2.96
N SER A 36 0.27 25.75 2.10
CA SER A 36 1.31 26.74 2.40
C SER A 36 2.18 26.37 3.61
N LEU A 37 2.42 25.08 3.84
CA LEU A 37 3.27 24.60 4.92
C LEU A 37 4.75 24.71 4.55
N ASN A 38 5.59 25.13 5.54
CA ASN A 38 7.03 25.32 5.33
C ASN A 38 7.82 24.04 5.63
N GLU A 39 7.39 22.92 5.02
CA GLU A 39 8.07 21.63 5.06
C GLU A 39 8.45 21.16 3.66
N ARG A 40 9.38 20.20 3.60
CA ARG A 40 9.78 19.49 2.38
C ARG A 40 9.79 17.99 2.64
N TYR A 41 9.17 17.27 1.71
CA TYR A 41 9.13 15.82 1.74
C TYR A 41 10.17 15.24 0.78
N LEU A 42 11.08 14.43 1.31
CA LEU A 42 12.26 13.92 0.60
C LEU A 42 12.30 12.39 0.59
N PRO A 43 12.84 11.76 -0.47
CA PRO A 43 13.10 10.33 -0.51
C PRO A 43 14.46 10.01 0.11
N PHE A 44 14.52 8.97 0.96
CA PHE A 44 15.75 8.47 1.58
C PHE A 44 15.87 6.96 1.30
N GLN A 45 16.65 6.61 0.27
CA GLN A 45 16.95 5.21 -0.02
C GLN A 45 17.97 4.68 0.96
N ILE A 46 17.64 3.59 1.63
CA ILE A 46 18.49 2.99 2.65
C ILE A 46 18.57 1.47 2.51
N SER A 47 19.65 0.89 3.02
CA SER A 47 19.76 -0.56 3.21
C SER A 47 19.21 -0.98 4.57
N ILE A 48 19.00 -2.29 4.75
CA ILE A 48 18.45 -2.83 5.99
C ILE A 48 19.33 -2.52 7.22
N ASN A 49 20.64 -2.50 7.05
CA ASN A 49 21.59 -2.25 8.12
C ASN A 49 21.62 -0.76 8.55
N GLN A 50 21.01 0.12 7.77
CA GLN A 50 20.94 1.56 8.06
C GLN A 50 19.64 1.96 8.78
N LEU A 51 18.67 1.06 8.93
CA LEU A 51 17.36 1.39 9.50
C LEU A 51 17.50 2.01 10.89
N GLN A 52 18.26 1.38 11.79
CA GLN A 52 18.44 1.88 13.15
C GLN A 52 19.03 3.30 13.16
N ILE A 53 20.13 3.51 12.45
CA ILE A 53 20.79 4.84 12.45
C ILE A 53 19.90 5.94 11.85
N VAL A 54 19.05 5.59 10.88
CA VAL A 54 18.10 6.55 10.30
C VAL A 54 16.99 6.91 11.29
N ILE A 55 16.52 5.96 12.09
CA ILE A 55 15.54 6.24 13.17
C ILE A 55 16.17 7.10 14.26
N GLU A 56 17.40 6.83 14.66
CA GLU A 56 18.16 7.67 15.61
C GLU A 56 18.37 9.09 15.07
N TRP A 57 18.74 9.21 13.78
CA TRP A 57 18.87 10.50 13.09
C TRP A 57 17.55 11.26 13.05
N MET A 58 16.44 10.56 12.79
CA MET A 58 15.10 11.15 12.81
C MET A 58 14.77 11.80 14.17
N LYS A 59 15.14 11.14 15.29
CA LYS A 59 15.00 11.69 16.64
C LYS A 59 15.95 12.87 16.86
N ALA A 60 17.23 12.71 16.52
CA ALA A 60 18.27 13.70 16.81
C ALA A 60 18.09 15.04 16.05
N LEU A 61 17.63 14.98 14.79
CA LEU A 61 17.40 16.16 13.96
C LEU A 61 15.94 16.63 13.98
N ASN A 62 15.12 16.06 14.86
CA ASN A 62 13.71 16.38 14.97
C ASN A 62 12.98 16.36 13.61
N VAL A 63 13.30 15.36 12.77
CA VAL A 63 12.54 15.08 11.55
C VAL A 63 11.13 14.73 11.99
N LYS A 64 10.15 15.52 11.59
CA LYS A 64 8.80 15.45 12.15
C LYS A 64 8.14 14.12 11.85
N GLU A 65 8.34 13.61 10.63
CA GLU A 65 7.54 12.51 10.14
C GLU A 65 8.22 11.77 9.01
N MET A 66 7.95 10.45 8.93
CA MET A 66 8.53 9.58 7.92
C MET A 66 7.55 8.51 7.47
N ASN A 67 7.32 8.39 6.16
CA ASN A 67 6.74 7.16 5.64
C ASN A 67 7.78 6.05 5.55
N VAL A 68 7.30 4.83 5.64
CA VAL A 68 8.10 3.60 5.55
C VAL A 68 7.53 2.72 4.46
N THR A 69 8.40 2.31 3.51
CA THR A 69 8.00 1.33 2.50
C THR A 69 8.85 0.07 2.55
N ALA A 70 8.64 -0.85 1.61
CA ALA A 70 9.37 -2.11 1.55
C ALA A 70 10.90 -1.90 1.52
N PRO A 71 11.67 -2.75 2.23
CA PRO A 71 11.27 -3.93 3.01
C PRO A 71 11.11 -3.65 4.51
N PHE A 72 10.89 -2.40 4.95
CA PHE A 72 11.05 -1.98 6.34
C PHE A 72 9.75 -1.97 7.15
N LYS A 73 8.55 -2.05 6.53
CA LYS A 73 7.25 -1.90 7.19
C LYS A 73 7.03 -2.79 8.42
N GLU A 74 7.56 -4.01 8.40
CA GLU A 74 7.48 -4.95 9.53
C GLU A 74 8.61 -4.72 10.56
N LYS A 75 9.80 -4.31 10.10
CA LYS A 75 11.00 -4.17 10.94
C LYS A 75 11.07 -2.88 11.75
N THR A 76 10.24 -1.91 11.40
CA THR A 76 10.24 -0.60 12.05
C THR A 76 9.60 -0.63 13.44
N PHE A 77 8.82 -1.67 13.75
CA PHE A 77 8.16 -1.83 15.07
C PHE A 77 9.13 -1.75 16.25
N ASP A 78 10.28 -2.40 16.13
CA ASP A 78 11.28 -2.51 17.21
C ASP A 78 11.84 -1.15 17.64
N PHE A 79 11.59 -0.09 16.85
CA PHE A 79 12.13 1.26 17.09
C PHE A 79 11.08 2.27 17.55
N MET A 80 9.81 1.87 17.64
CA MET A 80 8.71 2.77 18.01
C MET A 80 8.50 2.80 19.52
N ASP A 81 8.24 4.00 20.04
CA ASP A 81 7.88 4.19 21.45
C ASP A 81 6.40 3.84 21.68
N SER A 82 5.55 3.98 20.65
CA SER A 82 4.17 3.50 20.64
C SER A 82 3.73 3.10 19.22
N THR A 83 2.69 2.29 19.14
CA THR A 83 2.09 1.86 17.87
C THR A 83 0.57 1.96 17.98
N ASP A 84 -0.04 2.51 16.95
CA ASP A 84 -1.50 2.52 16.81
C ASP A 84 -2.05 1.07 16.79
N GLU A 85 -3.23 0.87 17.36
CA GLU A 85 -3.82 -0.46 17.48
C GLU A 85 -3.99 -1.16 16.12
N SER A 86 -4.38 -0.42 15.09
CA SER A 86 -4.56 -0.99 13.75
C SER A 86 -3.22 -1.42 13.14
N ALA A 87 -2.18 -0.60 13.26
CA ALA A 87 -0.83 -0.95 12.81
C ALA A 87 -0.27 -2.16 13.58
N PHE A 88 -0.51 -2.21 14.90
CA PHE A 88 -0.12 -3.35 15.72
C PHE A 88 -0.79 -4.64 15.26
N ARG A 89 -2.11 -4.64 15.08
CA ARG A 89 -2.86 -5.81 14.61
C ARG A 89 -2.46 -6.25 13.19
N VAL A 90 -2.16 -5.30 12.31
CA VAL A 90 -1.65 -5.60 10.96
C VAL A 90 -0.24 -6.19 11.00
N GLY A 91 0.56 -5.85 12.02
CA GLY A 91 1.97 -6.23 12.11
C GLY A 91 2.84 -5.61 11.02
N ALA A 92 2.43 -4.45 10.49
CA ALA A 92 3.17 -3.62 9.55
C ALA A 92 2.78 -2.17 9.71
N MET A 93 3.73 -1.24 9.56
CA MET A 93 3.48 0.20 9.57
C MET A 93 4.09 0.87 8.35
N ASN A 94 3.48 1.96 7.90
CA ASN A 94 3.98 2.74 6.77
C ASN A 94 4.15 4.23 7.10
N THR A 95 3.84 4.65 8.34
CA THR A 95 3.86 6.05 8.75
C THR A 95 4.38 6.17 10.17
N ILE A 96 5.38 7.02 10.39
CA ILE A 96 5.95 7.37 11.69
C ILE A 96 5.65 8.84 11.95
N VAL A 97 5.17 9.14 13.14
CA VAL A 97 5.02 10.50 13.68
C VAL A 97 6.03 10.69 14.80
N ASN A 98 6.85 11.75 14.71
CA ASN A 98 7.83 12.11 15.73
C ASN A 98 7.34 13.36 16.51
N LYS A 99 7.05 13.18 17.77
CA LYS A 99 6.73 14.29 18.68
C LYS A 99 7.85 14.46 19.71
N ASN A 100 8.81 15.32 19.37
CA ASN A 100 9.95 15.65 20.24
C ASN A 100 10.76 14.40 20.68
N GLY A 101 11.05 13.51 19.74
CA GLY A 101 11.80 12.26 19.98
C GLY A 101 10.94 11.06 20.37
N PHE A 102 9.65 11.23 20.67
CA PHE A 102 8.71 10.13 20.87
C PHE A 102 8.10 9.71 19.54
N LEU A 103 8.38 8.49 19.12
CA LEU A 103 7.98 7.94 17.83
C LEU A 103 6.72 7.07 17.94
N SER A 104 5.70 7.43 17.18
CA SER A 104 4.45 6.66 17.08
C SER A 104 4.28 6.10 15.67
N GLY A 105 4.02 4.78 15.58
CA GLY A 105 3.85 4.06 14.32
C GLY A 105 2.38 3.87 13.93
N TYR A 106 2.05 4.09 12.65
CA TYR A 106 0.70 3.96 12.08
C TYR A 106 0.72 3.17 10.78
N ASN A 107 -0.47 2.67 10.37
CA ASN A 107 -0.65 2.04 9.06
C ASN A 107 -1.78 2.72 8.28
N THR A 108 -1.41 3.59 7.35
CA THR A 108 -2.36 4.30 6.48
C THR A 108 -2.74 3.52 5.21
N ASP A 109 -2.06 2.39 4.92
CA ASP A 109 -2.41 1.50 3.80
C ASP A 109 -3.82 0.93 3.98
N LEU A 110 -4.27 0.71 5.22
CA LEU A 110 -5.61 0.22 5.53
C LEU A 110 -6.69 1.11 4.92
N ILE A 111 -6.64 2.39 5.26
CA ILE A 111 -7.60 3.37 4.77
C ILE A 111 -7.43 3.61 3.27
N GLY A 112 -6.17 3.59 2.80
CA GLY A 112 -5.83 3.71 1.38
C GLY A 112 -6.50 2.62 0.55
N PHE A 113 -6.32 1.36 0.93
CA PHE A 113 -6.91 0.21 0.23
C PHE A 113 -8.44 0.22 0.31
N LYS A 114 -9.02 0.37 1.51
CA LYS A 114 -10.48 0.37 1.68
C LYS A 114 -11.16 1.44 0.82
N ARG A 115 -10.68 2.68 0.87
CA ARG A 115 -11.26 3.79 0.10
C ARG A 115 -11.09 3.60 -1.39
N SER A 116 -9.93 3.15 -1.85
CA SER A 116 -9.69 2.93 -3.27
C SER A 116 -10.54 1.80 -3.86
N LEU A 117 -10.82 0.75 -3.07
CA LEU A 117 -11.70 -0.33 -3.50
C LEU A 117 -13.15 0.15 -3.67
N ILE A 118 -13.68 0.90 -2.68
CA ILE A 118 -15.03 1.46 -2.71
C ILE A 118 -15.21 2.45 -3.87
N GLU A 119 -14.21 3.30 -4.14
CA GLU A 119 -14.30 4.28 -5.23
C GLU A 119 -14.03 3.66 -6.61
N GLY A 120 -13.20 2.62 -6.68
CA GLY A 120 -12.92 1.89 -7.93
C GLY A 120 -14.10 1.07 -8.41
N ASP A 121 -14.86 0.47 -7.49
CA ASP A 121 -16.14 -0.17 -7.80
C ASP A 121 -17.13 0.02 -6.63
N SER A 122 -17.96 1.06 -6.72
CA SER A 122 -18.94 1.40 -5.70
C SER A 122 -20.02 0.34 -5.48
N ASN A 123 -20.15 -0.63 -6.40
CA ASN A 123 -21.09 -1.75 -6.29
C ASN A 123 -20.41 -3.02 -5.75
N PHE A 124 -19.11 -2.99 -5.50
CA PHE A 124 -18.41 -4.15 -4.96
C PHE A 124 -18.48 -4.15 -3.42
N GLU A 125 -19.26 -5.07 -2.89
CA GLU A 125 -19.34 -5.35 -1.45
C GLU A 125 -18.39 -6.51 -1.11
N ILE A 126 -17.57 -6.34 -0.07
CA ILE A 126 -16.58 -7.34 0.36
C ILE A 126 -17.25 -8.49 1.13
N ASP A 127 -18.30 -8.18 1.89
CA ASP A 127 -18.97 -9.13 2.78
C ASP A 127 -19.42 -10.40 2.05
N GLY A 128 -19.12 -11.54 2.63
CA GLY A 128 -19.47 -12.87 2.09
C GLY A 128 -18.70 -13.31 0.83
N LYS A 129 -17.82 -12.46 0.27
CA LYS A 129 -17.05 -12.72 -0.97
C LYS A 129 -15.82 -13.59 -0.74
N ASN A 130 -15.21 -14.02 -1.85
CA ASN A 130 -13.97 -14.78 -1.85
C ASN A 130 -12.86 -13.96 -2.52
N ALA A 131 -11.68 -13.96 -1.92
CA ALA A 131 -10.50 -13.27 -2.45
C ALA A 131 -9.35 -14.24 -2.74
N VAL A 132 -8.59 -13.92 -3.80
CA VAL A 132 -7.23 -14.43 -4.01
C VAL A 132 -6.28 -13.26 -3.86
N VAL A 133 -5.27 -13.41 -2.99
CA VAL A 133 -4.22 -12.42 -2.77
C VAL A 133 -2.88 -13.03 -3.18
N LEU A 134 -2.20 -12.38 -4.11
CA LEU A 134 -0.84 -12.72 -4.51
C LEU A 134 0.14 -11.91 -3.66
N GLY A 135 0.97 -12.59 -2.87
CA GLY A 135 1.94 -11.97 -1.98
C GLY A 135 1.57 -12.02 -0.50
N ALA A 136 2.61 -11.89 0.36
CA ALA A 136 2.51 -11.89 1.83
C ALA A 136 3.50 -10.89 2.47
N GLY A 137 3.67 -9.72 1.86
CA GLY A 137 4.46 -8.61 2.40
C GLY A 137 3.64 -7.61 3.20
N GLY A 138 4.26 -6.52 3.66
CA GLY A 138 3.60 -5.51 4.48
C GLY A 138 2.34 -4.91 3.86
N ALA A 139 2.30 -4.70 2.52
CA ALA A 139 1.10 -4.25 1.83
C ALA A 139 0.01 -5.35 1.79
N ALA A 140 0.41 -6.61 1.53
CA ALA A 140 -0.51 -7.74 1.55
C ALA A 140 -1.16 -7.92 2.95
N ARG A 141 -0.40 -7.67 4.03
CA ARG A 141 -0.92 -7.70 5.40
C ARG A 141 -2.08 -6.70 5.57
N ALA A 142 -1.89 -5.45 5.12
CA ALA A 142 -2.93 -4.43 5.19
C ALA A 142 -4.18 -4.82 4.37
N VAL A 143 -3.99 -5.34 3.16
CA VAL A 143 -5.07 -5.85 2.29
C VAL A 143 -5.85 -6.96 2.98
N VAL A 144 -5.17 -8.01 3.44
CA VAL A 144 -5.82 -9.16 4.11
C VAL A 144 -6.56 -8.72 5.37
N TYR A 145 -5.97 -7.81 6.16
CA TYR A 145 -6.61 -7.28 7.35
C TYR A 145 -7.92 -6.55 7.01
N VAL A 146 -7.91 -5.66 6.04
CA VAL A 146 -9.11 -4.93 5.61
C VAL A 146 -10.17 -5.89 5.08
N LEU A 147 -9.79 -6.87 4.25
CA LEU A 147 -10.73 -7.87 3.74
C LEU A 147 -11.40 -8.64 4.89
N CYS A 148 -10.64 -9.10 5.89
CA CYS A 148 -11.18 -9.76 7.07
C CYS A 148 -12.11 -8.85 7.88
N GLN A 149 -11.71 -7.59 8.08
CA GLN A 149 -12.49 -6.59 8.83
C GLN A 149 -13.84 -6.28 8.16
N GLU A 150 -13.88 -6.31 6.82
CA GLU A 150 -15.07 -6.05 6.02
C GLU A 150 -15.91 -7.30 5.72
N GLY A 151 -15.65 -8.43 6.41
CA GLY A 151 -16.52 -9.61 6.34
C GLY A 151 -16.26 -10.56 5.17
N ILE A 152 -15.05 -10.54 4.57
CA ILE A 152 -14.71 -11.52 3.52
C ILE A 152 -14.87 -12.96 4.02
N LYS A 153 -15.45 -13.85 3.22
CA LYS A 153 -15.69 -15.23 3.59
C LYS A 153 -14.44 -16.12 3.52
N GLU A 154 -13.74 -16.07 2.41
CA GLU A 154 -12.51 -16.86 2.19
C GLU A 154 -11.43 -16.00 1.54
N ILE A 155 -10.20 -16.10 2.04
CA ILE A 155 -9.00 -15.54 1.42
C ILE A 155 -8.04 -16.67 1.09
N SER A 156 -7.67 -16.80 -0.18
CA SER A 156 -6.60 -17.70 -0.62
C SER A 156 -5.33 -16.88 -0.90
N ILE A 157 -4.32 -17.01 -0.04
CA ILE A 157 -3.04 -16.30 -0.18
C ILE A 157 -2.08 -17.20 -0.95
N PHE A 158 -1.59 -16.71 -2.09
CA PHE A 158 -0.54 -17.35 -2.87
C PHE A 158 0.78 -16.61 -2.68
N ASN A 159 1.79 -17.30 -2.17
CA ASN A 159 3.10 -16.71 -1.92
C ASN A 159 4.25 -17.71 -2.15
N ARG A 160 5.39 -17.18 -2.63
CA ARG A 160 6.62 -17.98 -2.81
C ARG A 160 7.15 -18.51 -1.48
N THR A 161 7.15 -17.69 -0.44
CA THR A 161 7.61 -18.05 0.91
C THR A 161 6.40 -18.31 1.81
N LEU A 162 6.04 -19.57 2.00
CA LEU A 162 4.83 -19.97 2.72
C LEU A 162 4.81 -19.47 4.17
N GLN A 163 5.95 -19.46 4.84
CA GLN A 163 6.08 -19.02 6.24
C GLN A 163 5.56 -17.59 6.45
N ARG A 164 5.74 -16.69 5.47
CA ARG A 164 5.21 -15.31 5.56
C ARG A 164 3.68 -15.29 5.52
N ALA A 165 3.09 -16.10 4.67
CA ALA A 165 1.64 -16.20 4.55
C ALA A 165 1.02 -16.93 5.77
N GLU A 166 1.69 -17.99 6.27
CA GLU A 166 1.27 -18.67 7.49
C GLU A 166 1.26 -17.73 8.71
N LYS A 167 2.25 -16.85 8.83
CA LYS A 167 2.29 -15.84 9.88
C LYS A 167 1.06 -14.92 9.82
N ILE A 168 0.69 -14.44 8.64
CA ILE A 168 -0.54 -13.64 8.45
C ILE A 168 -1.77 -14.41 8.92
N LYS A 169 -1.90 -15.67 8.50
CA LYS A 169 -3.02 -16.53 8.90
C LYS A 169 -3.09 -16.70 10.40
N GLN A 170 -1.97 -17.09 11.05
CA GLN A 170 -1.93 -17.32 12.50
C GLN A 170 -2.32 -16.08 13.30
N GLU A 171 -1.81 -14.91 12.92
CA GLU A 171 -2.09 -13.66 13.59
C GLU A 171 -3.54 -13.20 13.38
N TYR A 172 -4.08 -13.31 12.17
CA TYR A 172 -5.41 -12.78 11.87
C TYR A 172 -6.55 -13.73 12.20
N GLN A 173 -6.33 -15.04 12.20
CA GLN A 173 -7.33 -16.00 12.59
C GLN A 173 -7.80 -15.80 14.04
N VAL A 174 -6.96 -15.20 14.89
CA VAL A 174 -7.30 -14.85 16.29
C VAL A 174 -8.34 -13.72 16.35
N PHE A 175 -8.20 -12.72 15.45
CA PHE A 175 -9.08 -11.55 15.42
C PHE A 175 -10.32 -11.77 14.56
N PHE A 176 -10.23 -12.64 13.56
CA PHE A 176 -11.26 -12.88 12.55
C PHE A 176 -11.53 -14.38 12.39
N PRO A 177 -12.13 -15.04 13.39
CA PRO A 177 -12.33 -16.50 13.38
C PRO A 177 -13.25 -16.98 12.26
N ASP A 178 -14.16 -16.15 11.79
CA ASP A 178 -15.11 -16.47 10.71
C ASP A 178 -14.51 -16.33 9.31
N CYS A 179 -13.37 -15.68 9.16
CA CYS A 179 -12.68 -15.55 7.88
C CYS A 179 -11.81 -16.78 7.61
N HIS A 180 -12.07 -17.50 6.53
CA HIS A 180 -11.29 -18.68 6.15
C HIS A 180 -10.03 -18.31 5.36
N ILE A 181 -8.87 -18.20 6.03
CA ILE A 181 -7.58 -17.94 5.39
C ILE A 181 -6.90 -19.25 5.01
N ARG A 182 -6.62 -19.45 3.72
CA ARG A 182 -5.93 -20.60 3.13
C ARG A 182 -4.64 -20.18 2.45
N ILE A 183 -3.59 -20.98 2.59
CA ILE A 183 -2.25 -20.67 2.10
C ILE A 183 -1.86 -21.67 1.00
N PHE A 184 -1.27 -21.15 -0.07
CA PHE A 184 -0.83 -21.95 -1.20
C PHE A 184 0.51 -21.45 -1.75
N PRO A 185 1.40 -22.36 -2.22
CA PRO A 185 2.53 -21.96 -3.03
C PRO A 185 2.06 -21.46 -4.40
N ILE A 186 2.79 -20.51 -4.99
CA ILE A 186 2.37 -19.86 -6.23
C ILE A 186 2.38 -20.84 -7.43
N GLU A 187 3.28 -21.82 -7.40
CA GLU A 187 3.41 -22.87 -8.43
C GLU A 187 2.38 -23.99 -8.27
N ASN A 188 1.48 -23.90 -7.30
CA ASN A 188 0.47 -24.92 -7.09
C ASN A 188 -0.60 -24.86 -8.17
N GLY A 189 -0.81 -25.98 -8.89
CA GLY A 189 -1.84 -26.12 -9.93
C GLY A 189 -3.30 -25.84 -9.49
N CYS A 190 -3.53 -25.49 -8.19
CA CYS A 190 -4.85 -25.09 -7.71
C CYS A 190 -5.20 -23.61 -7.94
N LEU A 191 -4.27 -22.77 -8.40
CA LEU A 191 -4.49 -21.34 -8.59
C LEU A 191 -5.69 -21.06 -9.52
N GLN A 192 -5.76 -21.74 -10.68
CA GLN A 192 -6.90 -21.62 -11.59
C GLN A 192 -8.23 -21.99 -10.92
N LYS A 193 -8.23 -23.08 -10.14
CA LYS A 193 -9.44 -23.52 -9.40
C LYS A 193 -9.92 -22.45 -8.42
N LYS A 194 -8.99 -21.76 -7.75
CA LYS A 194 -9.30 -20.70 -6.80
C LYS A 194 -9.80 -19.44 -7.52
N ILE A 195 -9.14 -19.02 -8.59
CA ILE A 195 -9.54 -17.87 -9.40
C ILE A 195 -10.96 -18.06 -9.96
N ASN A 196 -11.32 -19.25 -10.41
CA ASN A 196 -12.66 -19.54 -10.95
C ASN A 196 -13.81 -19.33 -9.92
N ARG A 197 -13.49 -19.28 -8.63
CA ARG A 197 -14.44 -19.09 -7.52
C ARG A 197 -14.21 -17.80 -6.74
N THR A 198 -13.41 -16.92 -7.27
CA THR A 198 -12.97 -15.68 -6.62
C THR A 198 -13.75 -14.51 -7.18
N ASP A 199 -14.18 -13.62 -6.29
CA ASP A 199 -14.83 -12.36 -6.64
C ASP A 199 -13.79 -11.25 -6.87
N VAL A 200 -12.69 -11.27 -6.07
CA VAL A 200 -11.60 -10.29 -6.20
C VAL A 200 -10.23 -10.95 -6.20
N LEU A 201 -9.42 -10.65 -7.21
CA LEU A 201 -8.03 -11.08 -7.36
C LEU A 201 -7.09 -9.89 -7.18
N ILE A 202 -6.21 -9.96 -6.18
CA ILE A 202 -5.37 -8.84 -5.77
C ILE A 202 -3.90 -9.17 -5.96
N ASN A 203 -3.19 -8.36 -6.73
CA ASN A 203 -1.74 -8.38 -6.77
C ASN A 203 -1.16 -7.45 -5.70
N ALA A 204 -0.65 -8.04 -4.62
CA ALA A 204 0.06 -7.35 -3.54
C ALA A 204 1.57 -7.65 -3.57
N THR A 205 2.10 -8.12 -4.72
CA THR A 205 3.53 -8.32 -4.97
C THR A 205 4.11 -7.11 -5.72
N PRO A 206 5.44 -6.94 -5.76
CA PRO A 206 6.08 -5.97 -6.64
C PRO A 206 6.22 -6.46 -8.10
N ILE A 207 5.73 -7.66 -8.45
CA ILE A 207 5.86 -8.24 -9.79
C ILE A 207 4.97 -7.47 -10.76
N GLY A 208 5.55 -6.95 -11.83
CA GLY A 208 4.88 -6.08 -12.80
C GLY A 208 5.15 -4.59 -12.58
N SER A 209 5.91 -4.21 -11.52
CA SER A 209 6.40 -2.84 -11.31
C SER A 209 7.79 -2.64 -11.90
N HIS A 210 8.21 -1.37 -12.03
CA HIS A 210 9.58 -1.02 -12.43
C HIS A 210 10.62 -1.68 -11.50
N PRO A 211 11.77 -2.21 -12.03
CA PRO A 211 12.17 -2.19 -13.45
C PRO A 211 11.56 -3.32 -14.31
N ASN A 212 10.89 -4.29 -13.71
CA ASN A 212 10.41 -5.50 -14.38
C ASN A 212 8.93 -5.39 -14.78
N ILE A 213 8.58 -4.34 -15.49
CA ILE A 213 7.17 -4.02 -15.85
C ILE A 213 6.52 -5.05 -16.78
N GLU A 214 7.32 -5.88 -17.47
CA GLU A 214 6.86 -6.90 -18.42
C GLU A 214 6.49 -8.22 -17.76
N ILE A 215 6.77 -8.38 -16.45
CA ILE A 215 6.50 -9.63 -15.75
C ILE A 215 5.07 -9.64 -15.23
N ASN A 216 4.35 -10.73 -15.50
CA ASN A 216 3.03 -10.98 -14.93
C ASN A 216 3.15 -11.76 -13.61
N PRO A 217 2.46 -11.39 -12.52
CA PRO A 217 2.42 -12.19 -11.30
C PRO A 217 1.68 -13.52 -11.45
N LEU A 218 0.88 -13.68 -12.51
CA LEU A 218 0.17 -14.91 -12.82
C LEU A 218 0.96 -15.76 -13.82
N PRO A 219 0.97 -17.10 -13.67
CA PRO A 219 1.46 -18.01 -14.71
C PRO A 219 0.69 -17.84 -16.03
N ASP A 220 1.36 -18.10 -17.15
CA ASP A 220 0.82 -17.86 -18.51
C ASP A 220 -0.46 -18.66 -18.83
N ASN A 221 -0.65 -19.82 -18.19
CA ASN A 221 -1.80 -20.69 -18.41
C ASN A 221 -3.04 -20.30 -17.60
N ILE A 222 -2.98 -19.23 -16.81
CA ILE A 222 -4.12 -18.76 -16.00
C ILE A 222 -5.10 -17.99 -16.86
N GLN A 223 -6.37 -18.41 -16.81
CA GLN A 223 -7.49 -17.73 -17.45
C GLN A 223 -8.31 -16.96 -16.43
N LEU A 224 -8.59 -15.71 -16.73
CA LEU A 224 -9.46 -14.84 -15.93
C LEU A 224 -10.86 -14.81 -16.54
N ASN A 225 -11.85 -14.34 -15.79
CA ASN A 225 -13.24 -14.24 -16.24
C ASN A 225 -13.83 -12.85 -16.01
N GLN A 226 -14.92 -12.53 -16.68
CA GLN A 226 -15.56 -11.21 -16.67
C GLN A 226 -16.22 -10.81 -15.34
N HIS A 227 -16.46 -11.76 -14.43
CA HIS A 227 -17.11 -11.48 -13.14
C HIS A 227 -16.10 -11.07 -12.05
N LEU A 228 -14.82 -11.19 -12.39
CA LEU A 228 -13.72 -10.91 -11.47
C LEU A 228 -13.49 -9.40 -11.35
N LEU A 229 -13.21 -8.94 -10.13
CA LEU A 229 -12.56 -7.67 -9.89
C LEU A 229 -11.05 -7.90 -9.74
N ALA A 230 -10.25 -7.38 -10.65
CA ALA A 230 -8.78 -7.47 -10.59
C ALA A 230 -8.22 -6.17 -10.00
N TYR A 231 -7.57 -6.27 -8.85
CA TYR A 231 -6.96 -5.14 -8.16
C TYR A 231 -5.44 -5.29 -8.14
N ASP A 232 -4.72 -4.31 -8.66
CA ASP A 232 -3.26 -4.27 -8.56
C ASP A 232 -2.80 -3.13 -7.63
N LEU A 233 -1.99 -3.46 -6.62
CA LEU A 233 -1.42 -2.43 -5.74
C LEU A 233 -0.35 -1.59 -6.44
N ILE A 234 0.10 -2.01 -7.62
CA ILE A 234 1.06 -1.28 -8.43
C ILE A 234 0.40 -0.06 -9.06
N TYR A 235 1.04 1.08 -8.92
CA TYR A 235 0.62 2.36 -9.51
C TYR A 235 1.47 2.78 -10.72
N PHE A 236 2.63 2.15 -10.93
CA PHE A 236 3.48 2.37 -12.10
C PHE A 236 4.08 1.04 -12.61
N PRO A 237 3.81 0.65 -13.87
CA PRO A 237 2.98 1.35 -14.87
C PRO A 237 1.49 1.39 -14.46
N GLU A 238 0.73 2.33 -15.06
CA GLU A 238 -0.73 2.46 -14.82
C GLU A 238 -1.48 1.16 -15.14
N LYS A 239 -1.10 0.49 -16.23
CA LYS A 239 -1.63 -0.78 -16.67
C LYS A 239 -0.55 -1.85 -16.72
N THR A 240 -0.46 -2.66 -15.67
CA THR A 240 0.42 -3.82 -15.62
C THR A 240 -0.04 -4.92 -16.58
N TYR A 241 0.82 -5.91 -16.84
CA TYR A 241 0.41 -7.09 -17.63
C TYR A 241 -0.74 -7.84 -16.96
N PHE A 242 -0.79 -7.89 -15.65
CA PHE A 242 -1.89 -8.45 -14.87
C PHE A 242 -3.22 -7.75 -15.19
N LEU A 243 -3.27 -6.42 -15.11
CA LEU A 243 -4.48 -5.66 -15.42
C LEU A 243 -4.87 -5.76 -16.90
N LYS A 244 -3.90 -5.75 -17.82
CA LYS A 244 -4.16 -5.97 -19.25
C LYS A 244 -4.78 -7.35 -19.52
N GLN A 245 -4.31 -8.39 -18.83
CA GLN A 245 -4.90 -9.74 -18.93
C GLN A 245 -6.33 -9.76 -18.40
N ALA A 246 -6.60 -9.09 -17.28
CA ALA A 246 -7.93 -8.99 -16.69
C ALA A 246 -8.91 -8.24 -17.61
N GLU A 247 -8.50 -7.11 -18.17
CA GLU A 247 -9.31 -6.35 -19.13
C GLU A 247 -9.66 -7.17 -20.38
N LYS A 248 -8.70 -7.93 -20.92
CA LYS A 248 -8.95 -8.84 -22.07
C LYS A 248 -9.98 -9.91 -21.76
N ALA A 249 -10.09 -10.33 -20.50
CA ALA A 249 -11.10 -11.28 -20.03
C ALA A 249 -12.46 -10.63 -19.71
N GLY A 250 -12.59 -9.31 -19.88
CA GLY A 250 -13.79 -8.55 -19.55
C GLY A 250 -13.96 -8.23 -18.05
N ALA A 251 -12.94 -8.50 -17.23
CA ALA A 251 -12.96 -8.20 -15.81
C ALA A 251 -12.86 -6.69 -15.53
N LYS A 252 -13.45 -6.26 -14.42
CA LYS A 252 -13.18 -4.91 -13.90
C LYS A 252 -11.77 -4.82 -13.34
N THR A 253 -11.13 -3.66 -13.49
CA THR A 253 -9.76 -3.46 -13.04
C THR A 253 -9.61 -2.21 -12.18
N ILE A 254 -8.79 -2.30 -11.14
CA ILE A 254 -8.39 -1.17 -10.28
C ILE A 254 -6.87 -1.20 -10.15
N ASN A 255 -6.20 -0.07 -10.36
CA ASN A 255 -4.77 0.09 -10.12
C ASN A 255 -4.48 0.73 -8.76
N GLY A 256 -3.20 0.82 -8.39
CA GLY A 256 -2.74 1.34 -7.10
C GLY A 256 -2.80 2.86 -6.92
N ASN A 257 -3.16 3.66 -7.94
CA ASN A 257 -3.13 5.12 -7.88
C ASN A 257 -3.97 5.70 -6.74
N HIS A 258 -5.23 5.25 -6.64
CA HIS A 258 -6.15 5.76 -5.62
C HIS A 258 -5.69 5.37 -4.21
N MET A 259 -5.23 4.12 -4.03
CA MET A 259 -4.67 3.68 -2.75
C MET A 259 -3.48 4.54 -2.34
N LEU A 260 -2.59 4.84 -3.29
CA LEU A 260 -1.41 5.67 -3.04
C LEU A 260 -1.81 7.09 -2.60
N VAL A 261 -2.84 7.69 -3.21
CA VAL A 261 -3.32 9.02 -2.81
C VAL A 261 -3.98 8.97 -1.45
N TYR A 262 -4.88 8.01 -1.19
CA TYR A 262 -5.61 7.98 0.09
C TYR A 262 -4.71 7.68 1.28
N GLN A 263 -3.72 6.79 1.16
CA GLN A 263 -2.75 6.57 2.23
C GLN A 263 -1.89 7.82 2.49
N ALA A 264 -1.53 8.58 1.44
CA ALA A 264 -0.78 9.82 1.59
C ALA A 264 -1.63 10.94 2.25
N VAL A 265 -2.91 11.04 1.90
CA VAL A 265 -3.86 11.96 2.55
C VAL A 265 -4.00 11.66 4.03
N GLU A 266 -4.10 10.39 4.41
CA GLU A 266 -4.19 9.97 5.80
C GLU A 266 -2.89 10.24 6.57
N SER A 267 -1.73 9.90 5.99
CA SER A 267 -0.43 10.26 6.57
C SER A 267 -0.32 11.77 6.79
N PHE A 268 -0.70 12.57 5.80
CA PHE A 268 -0.69 14.03 5.90
C PHE A 268 -1.58 14.55 7.05
N TYR A 269 -2.76 13.95 7.24
CA TYR A 269 -3.65 14.28 8.35
C TYR A 269 -3.01 13.94 9.71
N LEU A 270 -2.44 12.75 9.86
CA LEU A 270 -1.74 12.33 11.09
C LEU A 270 -0.61 13.29 11.46
N TRP A 271 0.07 13.84 10.47
CA TRP A 271 1.22 14.71 10.62
C TRP A 271 0.85 16.14 10.97
N THR A 272 -0.12 16.69 10.27
CA THR A 272 -0.42 18.12 10.30
C THR A 272 -1.69 18.46 11.08
N GLY A 273 -2.55 17.48 11.33
CA GLY A 273 -3.92 17.69 11.84
C GLY A 273 -4.85 18.31 10.78
N ILE A 274 -4.36 18.54 9.54
CA ILE A 274 -5.15 19.13 8.46
C ILE A 274 -5.76 18.01 7.63
N GLN A 275 -7.09 17.92 7.61
CA GLN A 275 -7.79 17.01 6.71
C GLN A 275 -7.80 17.59 5.29
N PRO A 276 -7.11 16.96 4.30
CA PRO A 276 -7.12 17.44 2.93
C PRO A 276 -8.53 17.48 2.33
N ASP A 277 -8.87 18.61 1.72
CA ASP A 277 -10.19 18.78 1.11
C ASP A 277 -10.37 17.93 -0.16
N LYS A 278 -11.63 17.66 -0.51
CA LYS A 278 -11.96 16.82 -1.68
C LYS A 278 -11.41 17.37 -3.00
N LYS A 279 -11.20 18.69 -3.11
CA LYS A 279 -10.72 19.32 -4.34
C LYS A 279 -9.27 18.97 -4.62
N ILE A 280 -8.38 19.07 -3.61
CA ILE A 280 -6.97 18.70 -3.80
C ILE A 280 -6.83 17.18 -3.98
N VAL A 281 -7.59 16.36 -3.24
CA VAL A 281 -7.56 14.90 -3.37
C VAL A 281 -7.95 14.48 -4.80
N LYS A 282 -9.07 14.96 -5.33
CA LYS A 282 -9.49 14.69 -6.72
C LYS A 282 -8.46 15.17 -7.74
N LYS A 283 -7.82 16.32 -7.49
CA LYS A 283 -6.76 16.81 -8.37
C LYS A 283 -5.55 15.89 -8.38
N LEU A 284 -5.12 15.36 -7.22
CA LEU A 284 -4.01 14.44 -7.13
C LEU A 284 -4.31 13.12 -7.86
N ILE A 285 -5.47 12.55 -7.65
CA ILE A 285 -5.93 11.35 -8.36
C ILE A 285 -5.91 11.60 -9.87
N TYR A 286 -6.59 12.66 -10.33
CA TYR A 286 -6.62 13.03 -11.75
C TYR A 286 -5.23 13.18 -12.34
N THR A 287 -4.31 13.80 -11.59
CA THR A 287 -2.93 13.98 -12.07
C THR A 287 -2.21 12.65 -12.23
N LEU A 288 -2.35 11.70 -11.29
CA LEU A 288 -1.73 10.38 -11.41
C LEU A 288 -2.31 9.58 -12.59
N ASP A 289 -3.63 9.62 -12.77
CA ASP A 289 -4.31 8.90 -13.86
C ASP A 289 -3.99 9.46 -15.25
N HIS A 290 -3.38 10.65 -15.36
CA HIS A 290 -3.08 11.30 -16.64
C HIS A 290 -1.58 11.58 -16.87
N GLN A 291 -0.72 11.46 -15.84
CA GLN A 291 0.73 11.68 -16.01
C GLN A 291 1.40 10.60 -16.87
N ASN A 292 0.83 9.41 -16.94
CA ASN A 292 1.40 8.28 -17.70
C ASN A 292 1.04 8.31 -19.20
N LYS A 293 0.05 9.12 -19.61
CA LYS A 293 -0.35 9.25 -21.03
C LYS A 293 0.61 10.09 -21.88
N SER A 294 1.58 10.76 -21.29
CA SER A 294 2.52 11.67 -21.98
C SER A 294 3.94 11.10 -22.13
N LYS A 295 4.16 9.82 -21.78
CA LYS A 295 5.47 9.16 -21.87
C LYS A 295 5.48 7.90 -22.76
N ASP A 296 4.36 7.61 -23.44
CA ASP A 296 4.26 6.58 -24.50
C ASP A 296 4.47 7.20 -25.90
#